data_ee5773ed31619220b1572ab32b38cf81
#
_entry.id   ee5773ed31619220b1572ab32b38cf81
#
_cell.length_a   1.000
_cell.length_b   1.000
_cell.length_c   1.000
_cell.angle_alpha   90.00
_cell.angle_beta   90.00
_cell.angle_gamma   90.00
#
_symmetry.space_group_name_H-M   'P 1'
#
loop_
_entity.id
_entity.type
_entity.pdbx_description
1 polymer ?
#
loop_
_entity_poly.entity_id
_entity_poly.type
_entity_poly.pdbx_seq_one_letter_code
_entity_poly.pdbx_strand_id
1 'polypeptide(L)'
;MGARARGEISRKQLLAAEQAALRDTIALFDCTGSPVITDGEQTKPSFATYPLSGLGNLAADGLTIPFADGNTRQLRRLASGPFHYGVHAVTYLKTAQTYARHPLKQAVISSSALSLLYPRLRRNGR
;
A
#
# COMPACT_ATOMS: atom_id res chain seq x y z
N MET A 1 0.95 -6.25 -13.21
CA MET A 1 -0.50 -6.39 -12.92
C MET A 1 -0.77 -7.81 -12.48
N GLY A 2 -1.42 -7.97 -11.32
CA GLY A 2 -1.61 -9.27 -10.71
C GLY A 2 -2.66 -10.15 -11.42
N ALA A 3 -2.69 -11.44 -11.08
CA ALA A 3 -3.60 -12.47 -11.63
C ALA A 3 -5.08 -12.05 -11.57
N ARG A 4 -5.50 -11.29 -10.56
CA ARG A 4 -6.87 -10.77 -10.47
C ARG A 4 -7.21 -9.79 -11.60
N ALA A 5 -6.28 -8.93 -12.01
CA ALA A 5 -6.52 -7.97 -13.10
C ALA A 5 -6.70 -8.67 -14.45
N ARG A 6 -6.17 -9.90 -14.58
CA ARG A 6 -6.39 -10.77 -15.76
C ARG A 6 -7.61 -11.68 -15.65
N GLY A 7 -8.38 -11.60 -14.55
CA GLY A 7 -9.54 -12.47 -14.32
C GLY A 7 -9.22 -13.92 -13.94
N GLU A 8 -7.97 -14.23 -13.63
CA GLU A 8 -7.50 -15.58 -13.32
C GLU A 8 -7.91 -16.08 -11.93
N ILE A 9 -8.12 -15.14 -10.98
CA ILE A 9 -8.54 -15.48 -9.61
C ILE A 9 -9.67 -14.58 -9.12
N SER A 10 -10.55 -15.14 -8.32
CA SER A 10 -11.61 -14.39 -7.64
C SER A 10 -11.07 -13.52 -6.50
N ARG A 11 -11.87 -12.52 -6.08
CA ARG A 11 -11.55 -11.71 -4.90
C ARG A 11 -11.33 -12.56 -3.63
N LYS A 12 -12.13 -13.61 -3.45
CA LYS A 12 -12.02 -14.51 -2.29
C LYS A 12 -10.68 -15.26 -2.31
N GLN A 13 -10.27 -15.74 -3.47
CA GLN A 13 -8.98 -16.43 -3.64
C GLN A 13 -7.81 -15.47 -3.40
N LEU A 14 -7.89 -14.23 -3.89
CA LEU A 14 -6.87 -13.22 -3.63
C LEU A 14 -6.73 -12.95 -2.13
N LEU A 15 -7.84 -12.68 -1.43
CA LEU A 15 -7.82 -12.43 0.01
C LEU A 15 -7.24 -13.62 0.80
N ALA A 16 -7.59 -14.83 0.41
CA ALA A 16 -7.04 -16.04 1.04
C ALA A 16 -5.53 -16.16 0.83
N ALA A 17 -5.04 -15.85 -0.38
CA ALA A 17 -3.61 -15.86 -0.70
C ALA A 17 -2.85 -14.77 0.07
N GLU A 18 -3.40 -13.55 0.17
CA GLU A 18 -2.81 -12.45 0.95
C GLU A 18 -2.71 -12.81 2.44
N GLN A 19 -3.76 -13.44 3.00
CA GLN A 19 -3.75 -13.89 4.41
C GLN A 19 -2.74 -15.02 4.65
N ALA A 20 -2.60 -15.94 3.71
CA ALA A 20 -1.61 -17.01 3.79
C ALA A 20 -0.19 -16.41 3.75
N ALA A 21 0.09 -15.54 2.77
CA ALA A 21 1.38 -14.88 2.64
C ALA A 21 1.74 -14.05 3.89
N LEU A 22 0.77 -13.33 4.48
CA LEU A 22 0.97 -12.57 5.71
C LEU A 22 1.38 -13.49 6.87
N ARG A 23 0.64 -14.57 7.08
CA ARG A 23 0.90 -15.55 8.14
C ARG A 23 2.29 -16.19 8.00
N ASP A 24 2.62 -16.62 6.77
CA ASP A 24 3.90 -17.27 6.48
C ASP A 24 5.07 -16.30 6.66
N THR A 25 4.93 -15.05 6.22
CA THR A 25 5.92 -14.00 6.40
C THR A 25 6.16 -13.70 7.89
N ILE A 26 5.10 -13.57 8.68
CA ILE A 26 5.21 -13.33 10.12
C ILE A 26 5.88 -14.52 10.83
N ALA A 27 5.52 -15.75 10.47
CA ALA A 27 6.15 -16.94 11.04
C ALA A 27 7.67 -16.97 10.75
N LEU A 28 8.08 -16.61 9.52
CA LEU A 28 9.49 -16.49 9.18
C LEU A 28 10.19 -15.41 10.01
N PHE A 29 9.60 -14.24 10.15
CA PHE A 29 10.19 -13.15 10.93
C PHE A 29 10.26 -13.46 12.43
N ASP A 30 9.25 -14.12 12.97
CA ASP A 30 9.27 -14.59 14.38
C ASP A 30 10.44 -15.56 14.64
N CYS A 31 10.87 -16.33 13.65
CA CYS A 31 12.01 -17.24 13.75
C CYS A 31 13.37 -16.55 13.63
N THR A 32 13.44 -15.28 13.26
CA THR A 32 14.73 -14.57 13.09
C THR A 32 15.40 -14.17 14.40
N GLY A 33 14.67 -14.21 15.52
CA GLY A 33 15.12 -13.68 16.80
C GLY A 33 15.13 -12.15 16.89
N SER A 34 14.58 -11.44 15.91
CA SER A 34 14.44 -9.98 15.94
C SER A 34 13.45 -9.57 17.05
N PRO A 35 13.79 -8.60 17.92
CA PRO A 35 12.88 -8.13 18.97
C PRO A 35 11.66 -7.37 18.44
N VAL A 36 11.71 -6.89 17.19
CA VAL A 36 10.61 -6.20 16.51
C VAL A 36 10.57 -6.66 15.07
N ILE A 37 9.41 -7.08 14.59
CA ILE A 37 9.22 -7.58 13.24
C ILE A 37 8.27 -6.68 12.43
N THR A 38 8.04 -7.01 11.16
CA THR A 38 7.10 -6.31 10.26
C THR A 38 6.14 -7.31 9.62
N ASP A 39 5.06 -6.81 9.01
CA ASP A 39 4.08 -7.62 8.27
C ASP A 39 4.53 -7.97 6.83
N GLY A 40 5.72 -7.49 6.41
CA GLY A 40 6.21 -7.66 5.03
C GLY A 40 5.33 -6.99 3.97
N GLU A 41 4.36 -6.15 4.39
CA GLU A 41 3.40 -5.44 3.53
C GLU A 41 2.56 -6.36 2.61
N GLN A 42 2.40 -7.64 2.99
CA GLN A 42 1.77 -8.68 2.16
C GLN A 42 0.32 -8.38 1.76
N THR A 43 -0.41 -7.64 2.61
CA THR A 43 -1.83 -7.32 2.38
C THR A 43 -2.05 -5.88 1.89
N LYS A 44 -0.99 -5.06 1.80
CA LYS A 44 -1.10 -3.71 1.26
C LYS A 44 -1.08 -3.71 -0.26
N PRO A 45 -1.99 -2.99 -0.92
CA PRO A 45 -1.97 -2.85 -2.38
C PRO A 45 -0.73 -2.09 -2.87
N SER A 46 -0.20 -1.20 -2.06
CA SER A 46 1.02 -0.42 -2.31
C SER A 46 1.40 0.33 -1.03
N PHE A 47 2.69 0.35 -0.70
CA PHE A 47 3.23 1.18 0.38
C PHE A 47 2.84 2.66 0.26
N ALA A 48 2.90 3.20 -0.95
CA ALA A 48 2.68 4.63 -1.19
C ALA A 48 1.20 5.01 -1.32
N THR A 49 0.36 4.13 -1.85
CA THR A 49 -1.01 4.48 -2.26
C THR A 49 -2.12 3.84 -1.45
N TYR A 50 -1.80 3.03 -0.44
CA TYR A 50 -2.83 2.43 0.43
C TYR A 50 -3.76 3.48 1.07
N PRO A 51 -3.29 4.71 1.44
CA PRO A 51 -4.18 5.71 2.02
C PRO A 51 -5.28 6.18 1.06
N LEU A 52 -5.06 6.03 -0.24
CA LEU A 52 -6.02 6.43 -1.28
C LEU A 52 -7.03 5.33 -1.63
N SER A 53 -6.93 4.16 -1.02
CA SER A 53 -7.83 3.03 -1.34
C SER A 53 -9.26 3.36 -0.99
N GLY A 54 -10.17 3.17 -1.97
CA GLY A 54 -11.60 3.42 -1.80
C GLY A 54 -12.04 4.87 -1.98
N LEU A 55 -11.12 5.82 -2.27
CA LEU A 55 -11.49 7.20 -2.55
C LEU A 55 -12.08 7.33 -3.97
N GLY A 56 -13.13 8.16 -4.09
CA GLY A 56 -13.80 8.43 -5.36
C GLY A 56 -13.19 9.57 -6.19
N ASN A 57 -12.28 10.36 -5.60
CA ASN A 57 -11.66 11.54 -6.21
C ASN A 57 -10.26 11.27 -6.77
N LEU A 58 -10.05 10.07 -7.31
CA LEU A 58 -8.80 9.68 -7.96
C LEU A 58 -8.78 10.12 -9.42
N ALA A 59 -7.62 10.60 -9.89
CA ALA A 59 -7.42 10.91 -11.29
C ALA A 59 -7.42 9.63 -12.13
N ALA A 60 -7.91 9.73 -13.38
CA ALA A 60 -7.90 8.63 -14.34
C ALA A 60 -6.46 8.24 -14.72
N ASP A 61 -5.58 9.24 -14.82
CA ASP A 61 -4.13 9.08 -14.95
C ASP A 61 -3.48 8.96 -13.57
N GLY A 62 -2.27 8.44 -13.52
CA GLY A 62 -1.49 8.36 -12.30
C GLY A 62 -0.23 9.21 -12.36
N LEU A 63 0.56 9.17 -11.29
CA LEU A 63 1.94 9.65 -11.30
C LEU A 63 2.84 8.52 -11.79
N THR A 64 3.53 8.72 -12.89
CA THR A 64 4.52 7.75 -13.38
C THR A 64 5.90 8.09 -12.82
N ILE A 65 6.51 7.14 -12.15
CA ILE A 65 7.86 7.24 -11.60
C ILE A 65 8.77 6.38 -12.45
N PRO A 66 9.76 6.97 -13.17
CA PRO A 66 10.78 6.20 -13.86
C PRO A 66 11.86 5.73 -12.88
N PHE A 67 12.37 4.53 -13.11
CA PHE A 67 13.52 3.98 -12.41
C PHE A 67 14.76 3.95 -13.33
N ALA A 68 15.94 3.89 -12.72
CA ALA A 68 17.21 3.90 -13.45
C ALA A 68 17.40 2.67 -14.36
N ASP A 69 16.72 1.58 -14.10
CA ASP A 69 16.71 0.34 -14.90
C ASP A 69 15.76 0.40 -16.13
N GLY A 70 15.14 1.55 -16.38
CA GLY A 70 14.19 1.76 -17.47
C GLY A 70 12.74 1.31 -17.16
N ASN A 71 12.50 0.68 -16.02
CA ASN A 71 11.14 0.37 -15.58
C ASN A 71 10.41 1.62 -15.12
N THR A 72 9.09 1.57 -15.18
CA THR A 72 8.22 2.64 -14.66
C THR A 72 7.20 2.07 -13.68
N ARG A 73 6.83 2.87 -12.69
CA ARG A 73 5.72 2.57 -11.79
C ARG A 73 4.70 3.68 -11.85
N GLN A 74 3.46 3.31 -12.09
CA GLN A 74 2.34 4.23 -12.04
C GLN A 74 1.70 4.19 -10.65
N LEU A 75 1.65 5.33 -9.97
CA LEU A 75 0.97 5.51 -8.70
C LEU A 75 -0.34 6.26 -8.90
N ARG A 76 -1.36 5.89 -8.16
CA ARG A 76 -2.61 6.64 -8.12
C ARG A 76 -2.36 8.02 -7.54
N ARG A 77 -3.08 9.03 -8.04
CA ARG A 77 -3.06 10.38 -7.48
C ARG A 77 -4.48 10.92 -7.31
N LEU A 78 -4.63 11.93 -6.49
CA LEU A 78 -5.88 12.65 -6.33
C LEU A 78 -6.14 13.57 -7.53
N ALA A 79 -7.39 13.64 -7.96
CA ALA A 79 -7.85 14.61 -8.97
C ALA A 79 -8.22 15.95 -8.31
N SER A 80 -8.73 15.90 -7.09
CA SER A 80 -9.20 17.07 -6.32
C SER A 80 -9.08 16.81 -4.82
N GLY A 81 -9.15 17.86 -4.02
CA GLY A 81 -9.25 17.76 -2.56
C GLY A 81 -10.69 17.71 -2.06
N PRO A 82 -10.90 17.64 -0.75
CA PRO A 82 -9.86 17.48 0.27
C PRO A 82 -9.32 16.05 0.32
N PHE A 83 -8.08 15.90 0.85
CA PHE A 83 -7.53 14.57 1.14
C PHE A 83 -8.03 14.07 2.50
N HIS A 84 -8.38 12.82 2.53
CA HIS A 84 -8.56 12.06 3.76
C HIS A 84 -8.06 10.63 3.55
N TYR A 85 -7.73 9.93 4.62
CA TYR A 85 -7.33 8.53 4.52
C TYR A 85 -8.56 7.67 4.21
N GLY A 86 -8.54 6.95 3.09
CA GLY A 86 -9.50 5.89 2.80
C GLY A 86 -9.22 4.64 3.65
N VAL A 87 -7.94 4.33 3.88
CA VAL A 87 -7.51 3.22 4.74
C VAL A 87 -6.33 3.67 5.59
N HIS A 88 -6.38 3.37 6.89
CA HIS A 88 -5.30 3.64 7.84
C HIS A 88 -4.36 2.44 7.97
N ALA A 89 -3.07 2.69 8.17
CA ALA A 89 -2.06 1.64 8.36
C ALA A 89 -2.34 0.73 9.56
N VAL A 90 -3.02 1.24 10.58
CA VAL A 90 -3.42 0.47 11.78
C VAL A 90 -4.33 -0.71 11.44
N THR A 91 -5.08 -0.65 10.34
CA THR A 91 -5.91 -1.77 9.88
C THR A 91 -5.05 -3.00 9.55
N TYR A 92 -3.96 -2.78 8.83
CA TYR A 92 -3.00 -3.85 8.49
C TYR A 92 -2.24 -4.33 9.72
N LEU A 93 -1.82 -3.41 10.60
CA LEU A 93 -1.14 -3.74 11.86
C LEU A 93 -1.99 -4.66 12.73
N LYS A 94 -3.26 -4.32 12.95
CA LYS A 94 -4.17 -5.15 13.76
C LYS A 94 -4.33 -6.55 13.19
N THR A 95 -4.45 -6.68 11.87
CA THR A 95 -4.55 -7.99 11.22
C THR A 95 -3.26 -8.78 11.42
N ALA A 96 -2.09 -8.16 11.23
CA ALA A 96 -0.81 -8.82 11.40
C ALA A 96 -0.56 -9.26 12.86
N GLN A 97 -0.97 -8.45 13.84
CA GLN A 97 -0.84 -8.76 15.26
C GLN A 97 -1.54 -10.06 15.69
N THR A 98 -2.57 -10.51 14.95
CA THR A 98 -3.25 -11.78 15.26
C THR A 98 -2.37 -13.01 15.04
N TYR A 99 -1.28 -12.87 14.29
CA TYR A 99 -0.36 -13.96 13.97
C TYR A 99 1.01 -13.82 14.65
N ALA A 100 1.40 -12.59 15.05
CA ALA A 100 2.74 -12.30 15.54
C ALA A 100 2.91 -12.64 17.01
N ARG A 101 4.10 -13.18 17.35
CA ARG A 101 4.56 -13.42 18.74
C ARG A 101 5.43 -12.28 19.27
N HIS A 102 6.02 -11.49 18.37
CA HIS A 102 6.87 -10.35 18.69
C HIS A 102 6.17 -9.02 18.40
N PRO A 103 6.61 -7.92 19.00
CA PRO A 103 6.14 -6.59 18.65
C PRO A 103 6.27 -6.30 17.15
N LEU A 104 5.22 -5.70 16.56
CA LEU A 104 5.16 -5.34 15.16
C LEU A 104 5.35 -3.85 14.96
N LYS A 105 6.20 -3.49 14.00
CA LYS A 105 6.26 -2.14 13.42
C LYS A 105 5.55 -2.12 12.07
N GLN A 106 4.85 -1.03 11.78
CA GLN A 106 4.14 -0.84 10.54
C GLN A 106 4.85 0.22 9.68
N ALA A 107 5.10 -0.10 8.41
CA ALA A 107 5.56 0.89 7.45
C ALA A 107 4.43 1.85 7.08
N VAL A 108 4.69 3.14 7.11
CA VAL A 108 3.75 4.21 6.74
C VAL A 108 4.41 5.17 5.78
N ILE A 109 3.64 5.69 4.82
CA ILE A 109 4.13 6.71 3.90
C ILE A 109 4.33 8.03 4.66
N SER A 110 5.43 8.73 4.41
CA SER A 110 5.68 10.07 4.98
C SER A 110 4.77 11.12 4.35
N SER A 111 4.49 12.19 5.08
CA SER A 111 3.68 13.31 4.58
C SER A 111 4.28 13.94 3.32
N SER A 112 5.61 14.05 3.24
CA SER A 112 6.31 14.57 2.06
C SER A 112 6.14 13.67 0.83
N ALA A 113 6.25 12.35 0.99
CA ALA A 113 6.00 11.42 -0.11
C ALA A 113 4.52 11.41 -0.52
N LEU A 114 3.61 11.49 0.45
CA LEU A 114 2.17 11.56 0.18
C LEU A 114 1.80 12.82 -0.61
N SER A 115 2.47 13.95 -0.38
CA SER A 115 2.22 15.20 -1.09
C SER A 115 2.43 15.11 -2.61
N LEU A 116 3.26 14.15 -3.09
CA LEU A 116 3.43 13.88 -4.52
C LEU A 116 2.16 13.34 -5.19
N LEU A 117 1.25 12.77 -4.41
CA LEU A 117 -0.01 12.21 -4.90
C LEU A 117 -1.13 13.24 -4.99
N TYR A 118 -0.88 14.49 -4.55
CA TYR A 118 -1.82 15.61 -4.68
C TYR A 118 -1.79 16.20 -6.09
N PRO A 119 -2.92 16.78 -6.55
CA PRO A 119 -2.94 17.53 -7.78
C PRO A 119 -1.96 18.70 -7.66
N ARG A 120 -1.14 18.90 -8.69
CA ARG A 120 -0.31 20.10 -8.76
C ARG A 120 -1.21 21.32 -8.81
N LEU A 121 -1.04 22.26 -7.88
CA LEU A 121 -1.65 23.57 -7.99
C LEU A 121 -1.18 24.17 -9.32
N ARG A 122 -2.09 24.41 -10.26
CA ARG A 122 -1.77 25.25 -11.42
C ARG A 122 -1.43 26.63 -10.85
N ARG A 123 -0.17 27.02 -10.89
CA ARG A 123 0.18 28.43 -10.73
C ARG A 123 -0.49 29.14 -11.92
N ASN A 124 -1.60 29.82 -11.65
CA ASN A 124 -2.14 30.75 -12.63
C ASN A 124 -1.00 31.72 -12.92
N GLY A 125 -0.44 31.65 -14.13
CA GLY A 125 0.60 32.55 -14.56
C GLY A 125 0.04 33.99 -14.46
N ARG A 126 0.79 34.83 -13.78
CA ARG A 126 0.72 36.28 -13.98
C ARG A 126 1.54 36.59 -15.20
#